data_41524461f9db99984c306eb86afb87aa
#
_entry.id   41524461f9db99984c306eb86afb87aa
#
_cell.length_a   1.000
_cell.length_b   1.000
_cell.length_c   1.000
_cell.angle_alpha   90.00
_cell.angle_beta   90.00
_cell.angle_gamma   90.00
#
_symmetry.space_group_name_H-M   'P 1'
#
loop_
_entity.id
_entity.type
_entity.pdbx_description
1 polymer ?
#
loop_
_entity_poly.entity_id
_entity_poly.type
_entity_poly.pdbx_seq_one_letter_code
_entity_poly.pdbx_strand_id
1 'polypeptide(L)'
;RYIASGYVKDGDAKEWKADELLASYKEGTEASNEERQKMGVAPLEITGWAEVPAYEAGTHRLVWAMSSREKGAPAAAPLGVNYNTFALGREGYLSLNFVTDLKDLPAQKPEAKALLGALEFDKGKRYEDFDAATDHVAEYGLAALVLGVGAKKLGLLAVVFAFVAKFAKIILLAVAGFGAAIAKFFKRGKAEGPAA
;
A
#
# COMPACT_ATOMS: atom_id res chain seq x y z
N ARG A 1 -0.17 -8.22 -16.95
CA ARG A 1 -0.64 -9.30 -16.06
C ARG A 1 -1.99 -8.92 -15.45
N TYR A 2 -2.98 -9.85 -15.48
CA TYR A 2 -4.24 -9.66 -14.74
C TYR A 2 -4.10 -10.15 -13.31
N ILE A 3 -4.65 -9.37 -12.35
CA ILE A 3 -4.70 -9.71 -10.92
C ILE A 3 -6.17 -9.71 -10.49
N ALA A 4 -6.68 -10.90 -10.14
CA ALA A 4 -8.05 -11.10 -9.64
C ALA A 4 -8.09 -10.77 -8.14
N SER A 5 -8.20 -9.50 -7.81
CA SER A 5 -8.18 -8.99 -6.44
C SER A 5 -9.57 -8.71 -5.87
N GLY A 6 -10.59 -8.78 -6.69
CA GLY A 6 -11.86 -8.14 -6.44
C GLY A 6 -11.85 -6.66 -6.87
N TYR A 7 -12.98 -6.00 -6.70
CA TYR A 7 -13.18 -4.60 -7.01
C TYR A 7 -12.34 -3.69 -6.10
N VAL A 8 -11.40 -2.95 -6.67
CA VAL A 8 -10.56 -2.01 -5.90
C VAL A 8 -11.25 -0.65 -5.87
N LYS A 9 -11.66 -0.20 -4.67
CA LYS A 9 -12.26 1.12 -4.50
C LYS A 9 -11.23 2.21 -4.76
N ASP A 10 -11.65 3.26 -5.43
CA ASP A 10 -10.81 4.38 -5.85
C ASP A 10 -10.96 5.65 -4.99
N GLY A 11 -11.76 5.57 -3.92
CA GLY A 11 -12.09 6.72 -3.07
C GLY A 11 -10.87 7.37 -2.39
N ASP A 12 -9.84 6.57 -2.09
CA ASP A 12 -8.61 7.03 -1.43
C ASP A 12 -7.66 7.82 -2.37
N ALA A 13 -7.93 7.84 -3.68
CA ALA A 13 -7.14 8.61 -4.63
C ALA A 13 -7.08 10.12 -4.35
N LYS A 14 -8.09 10.65 -3.66
CA LYS A 14 -8.18 12.07 -3.30
C LYS A 14 -7.51 12.41 -1.97
N GLU A 15 -7.16 11.40 -1.19
CA GLU A 15 -6.69 11.55 0.20
C GLU A 15 -5.20 11.27 0.37
N TRP A 16 -4.57 10.58 -0.58
CA TRP A 16 -3.16 10.26 -0.47
C TRP A 16 -2.25 11.48 -0.65
N LYS A 17 -1.13 11.45 0.03
CA LYS A 17 -0.06 12.42 -0.14
C LYS A 17 1.16 11.72 -0.74
N ALA A 18 1.62 12.22 -1.87
CA ALA A 18 2.71 11.60 -2.62
C ALA A 18 4.00 11.45 -1.79
N ASP A 19 4.28 12.43 -0.92
CA ASP A 19 5.48 12.39 -0.06
C ASP A 19 5.38 11.30 1.01
N GLU A 20 4.19 11.08 1.60
CA GLU A 20 3.95 10.01 2.57
C GLU A 20 4.05 8.63 1.91
N LEU A 21 3.52 8.50 0.68
CA LEU A 21 3.67 7.27 -0.11
C LEU A 21 5.14 7.01 -0.46
N LEU A 22 5.89 8.05 -0.84
CA LEU A 22 7.33 7.89 -1.14
C LEU A 22 8.12 7.46 0.09
N ALA A 23 7.85 8.07 1.23
CA ALA A 23 8.50 7.69 2.50
C ALA A 23 8.23 6.22 2.85
N SER A 24 6.96 5.78 2.77
CA SER A 24 6.57 4.39 3.00
C SER A 24 7.20 3.43 1.99
N TYR A 25 7.34 3.86 0.73
CA TYR A 25 7.98 3.06 -0.30
C TYR A 25 9.48 2.87 -0.05
N LYS A 26 10.17 3.94 0.35
CA LYS A 26 11.59 3.89 0.75
C LYS A 26 11.81 2.95 1.93
N GLU A 27 10.98 3.06 2.96
CA GLU A 27 11.03 2.20 4.15
C GLU A 27 10.78 0.73 3.80
N GLY A 28 9.76 0.44 2.99
CA GLY A 28 9.46 -0.91 2.52
C GLY A 28 10.57 -1.52 1.67
N THR A 29 11.23 -0.70 0.83
CA THR A 29 12.37 -1.14 0.03
C THR A 29 13.57 -1.46 0.92
N GLU A 30 13.85 -0.61 1.91
CA GLU A 30 14.94 -0.85 2.87
C GLU A 30 14.70 -2.13 3.65
N ALA A 31 13.51 -2.36 4.16
CA ALA A 31 13.15 -3.60 4.85
C ALA A 31 13.26 -4.85 3.95
N SER A 32 13.10 -4.69 2.63
CA SER A 32 13.24 -5.79 1.66
C SER A 32 14.69 -6.06 1.26
N ASN A 33 15.61 -5.17 1.55
CA ASN A 33 17.01 -5.29 1.14
C ASN A 33 17.73 -6.48 1.79
N GLU A 34 17.38 -6.84 3.02
CA GLU A 34 17.94 -8.04 3.66
C GLU A 34 17.58 -9.31 2.89
N GLU A 35 16.32 -9.42 2.45
CA GLU A 35 15.89 -10.57 1.66
C GLU A 35 16.53 -10.59 0.27
N ARG A 36 16.67 -9.43 -0.37
CA ARG A 36 17.42 -9.29 -1.63
C ARG A 36 18.85 -9.81 -1.50
N GLN A 37 19.54 -9.42 -0.44
CA GLN A 37 20.92 -9.89 -0.19
C GLN A 37 20.98 -11.41 0.02
N LYS A 38 20.04 -12.00 0.75
CA LYS A 38 19.96 -13.46 0.92
C LYS A 38 19.74 -14.19 -0.41
N MET A 39 19.04 -13.56 -1.36
CA MET A 39 18.83 -14.08 -2.70
C MET A 39 19.99 -13.78 -3.66
N GLY A 40 21.08 -13.16 -3.21
CA GLY A 40 22.21 -12.76 -4.06
C GLY A 40 21.90 -11.59 -5.00
N VAL A 41 20.85 -10.81 -4.71
CA VAL A 41 20.45 -9.64 -5.50
C VAL A 41 20.93 -8.36 -4.79
N ALA A 42 21.47 -7.41 -5.54
CA ALA A 42 21.95 -6.15 -4.98
C ALA A 42 20.83 -5.38 -4.26
N PRO A 43 21.08 -4.81 -3.07
CA PRO A 43 20.14 -3.96 -2.38
C PRO A 43 19.85 -2.70 -3.20
N LEU A 44 18.63 -2.17 -3.09
CA LEU A 44 18.18 -0.99 -3.81
C LEU A 44 17.97 0.20 -2.88
N GLU A 45 18.18 1.38 -3.43
CA GLU A 45 17.81 2.67 -2.86
C GLU A 45 16.79 3.35 -3.78
N ILE A 46 15.62 3.71 -3.25
CA ILE A 46 14.65 4.54 -3.97
C ILE A 46 15.08 6.00 -3.87
N THR A 47 15.34 6.62 -5.00
CA THR A 47 15.83 8.01 -5.06
C THR A 47 14.67 9.01 -5.07
N GLY A 48 13.56 8.69 -5.70
CA GLY A 48 12.39 9.57 -5.75
C GLY A 48 11.33 9.10 -6.73
N TRP A 49 10.30 9.93 -6.91
CA TRP A 49 9.35 9.76 -7.98
C TRP A 49 9.95 10.21 -9.31
N ALA A 50 9.91 9.36 -10.33
CA ALA A 50 10.08 9.73 -11.73
C ALA A 50 8.74 10.21 -12.30
N GLU A 51 7.63 9.67 -11.80
CA GLU A 51 6.27 10.16 -12.00
C GLU A 51 5.46 9.95 -10.71
N VAL A 52 4.88 11.03 -10.21
CA VAL A 52 4.06 11.01 -9.01
C VAL A 52 2.80 10.17 -9.26
N PRO A 53 2.33 9.39 -8.28
CA PRO A 53 1.09 8.63 -8.41
C PRO A 53 -0.09 9.50 -8.83
N ALA A 54 -0.72 9.11 -9.92
CA ALA A 54 -1.90 9.79 -10.47
C ALA A 54 -2.98 8.77 -10.84
N TYR A 55 -4.20 9.05 -10.47
CA TYR A 55 -5.36 8.26 -10.82
C TYR A 55 -6.31 9.08 -11.70
N GLU A 56 -6.64 8.52 -12.86
CA GLU A 56 -7.59 9.09 -13.79
C GLU A 56 -8.95 8.38 -13.64
N ALA A 57 -9.88 9.02 -12.95
CA ALA A 57 -11.17 8.43 -12.61
C ALA A 57 -12.05 8.15 -13.86
N GLY A 58 -11.90 8.93 -14.94
CA GLY A 58 -12.69 8.74 -16.18
C GLY A 58 -12.31 7.48 -16.96
N THR A 59 -11.10 6.97 -16.78
CA THR A 59 -10.57 5.78 -17.46
C THR A 59 -10.19 4.67 -16.50
N HIS A 60 -10.35 4.91 -15.19
CA HIS A 60 -9.99 4.00 -14.10
C HIS A 60 -8.53 3.51 -14.18
N ARG A 61 -7.62 4.44 -14.47
CA ARG A 61 -6.19 4.15 -14.66
C ARG A 61 -5.35 4.80 -13.58
N LEU A 62 -4.46 4.01 -12.98
CA LEU A 62 -3.50 4.44 -11.99
C LEU A 62 -2.09 4.33 -12.57
N VAL A 63 -1.31 5.39 -12.48
CA VAL A 63 0.05 5.47 -13.02
C VAL A 63 0.99 6.04 -11.96
N TRP A 64 2.17 5.49 -11.85
CA TRP A 64 3.28 6.06 -11.06
C TRP A 64 4.62 5.46 -11.50
N ALA A 65 5.70 6.17 -11.24
CA ALA A 65 7.03 5.67 -11.51
C ALA A 65 8.02 6.09 -10.42
N MET A 66 8.86 5.16 -10.01
CA MET A 66 9.94 5.41 -9.08
C MET A 66 11.28 5.27 -9.78
N SER A 67 12.20 6.15 -9.39
CA SER A 67 13.61 5.99 -9.72
C SER A 67 14.36 5.31 -8.59
N SER A 68 15.31 4.43 -8.96
CA SER A 68 16.11 3.67 -8.02
C SER A 68 17.51 3.46 -8.57
N ARG A 69 18.44 3.13 -7.67
CA ARG A 69 19.79 2.66 -7.99
C ARG A 69 20.21 1.58 -6.99
N GLU A 70 21.34 0.94 -7.25
CA GLU A 70 21.96 0.07 -6.25
C GLU A 70 22.36 0.90 -5.02
N LYS A 71 22.08 0.37 -3.84
CA LYS A 71 22.45 1.02 -2.57
C LYS A 71 23.96 1.12 -2.43
N GLY A 72 24.45 2.33 -2.17
CA GLY A 72 25.87 2.61 -2.07
C GLY A 72 26.56 2.92 -3.41
N ALA A 73 25.84 2.88 -4.53
CA ALA A 73 26.38 3.32 -5.81
C ALA A 73 26.69 4.83 -5.80
N PRO A 74 27.69 5.28 -6.60
CA PRO A 74 28.00 6.70 -6.72
C PRO A 74 26.77 7.54 -7.09
N ALA A 75 26.75 8.81 -6.67
CA ALA A 75 25.63 9.73 -6.96
C ALA A 75 25.40 9.90 -8.48
N ALA A 76 26.45 9.78 -9.30
CA ALA A 76 26.39 9.86 -10.75
C ALA A 76 25.98 8.54 -11.44
N ALA A 77 25.73 7.46 -10.68
CA ALA A 77 25.32 6.19 -11.26
C ALA A 77 23.96 6.34 -11.98
N PRO A 78 23.74 5.64 -13.10
CA PRO A 78 22.46 5.64 -13.79
C PRO A 78 21.32 5.26 -12.85
N LEU A 79 20.17 5.92 -13.02
CA LEU A 79 18.96 5.60 -12.30
C LEU A 79 18.06 4.73 -13.17
N GLY A 80 17.67 3.58 -12.64
CA GLY A 80 16.61 2.76 -13.22
C GLY A 80 15.24 3.31 -12.84
N VAL A 81 14.25 3.10 -13.69
CA VAL A 81 12.85 3.46 -13.45
C VAL A 81 11.97 2.23 -13.62
N ASN A 82 11.08 2.03 -12.66
CA ASN A 82 9.95 1.13 -12.80
C ASN A 82 8.67 1.98 -12.98
N TYR A 83 8.19 2.03 -14.22
CA TYR A 83 6.99 2.73 -14.60
C TYR A 83 5.81 1.76 -14.50
N ASN A 84 4.92 2.01 -13.54
CA ASN A 84 3.78 1.16 -13.24
C ASN A 84 2.51 1.80 -13.79
N THR A 85 1.71 0.98 -14.45
CA THR A 85 0.41 1.37 -14.97
C THR A 85 -0.60 0.29 -14.65
N PHE A 86 -1.71 0.66 -14.02
CA PHE A 86 -2.80 -0.24 -13.70
C PHE A 86 -4.10 0.25 -14.34
N ALA A 87 -4.81 -0.67 -15.01
CA ALA A 87 -6.17 -0.45 -15.44
C ALA A 87 -7.11 -1.26 -14.54
N LEU A 88 -8.03 -0.57 -13.85
CA LEU A 88 -8.98 -1.20 -12.94
C LEU A 88 -10.19 -1.74 -13.71
N GLY A 89 -10.66 -2.90 -13.26
CA GLY A 89 -11.88 -3.53 -13.75
C GLY A 89 -12.77 -3.99 -12.59
N ARG A 90 -13.87 -4.64 -12.93
CA ARG A 90 -14.90 -5.11 -11.99
C ARG A 90 -14.36 -6.08 -10.93
N GLU A 91 -13.49 -7.01 -11.32
CA GLU A 91 -13.07 -8.14 -10.47
C GLU A 91 -11.58 -8.11 -10.17
N GLY A 92 -10.89 -7.04 -10.53
CA GLY A 92 -9.45 -6.91 -10.36
C GLY A 92 -8.87 -5.85 -11.29
N TYR A 93 -7.59 -5.97 -11.60
CA TYR A 93 -6.90 -5.01 -12.44
C TYR A 93 -5.86 -5.64 -13.36
N LEU A 94 -5.58 -4.97 -14.46
CA LEU A 94 -4.46 -5.25 -15.34
C LEU A 94 -3.25 -4.44 -14.89
N SER A 95 -2.12 -5.11 -14.65
CA SER A 95 -0.85 -4.49 -14.31
C SER A 95 0.08 -4.56 -15.52
N LEU A 96 0.59 -3.42 -15.93
CA LEU A 96 1.68 -3.25 -16.88
C LEU A 96 2.84 -2.55 -16.16
N ASN A 97 4.02 -3.17 -16.23
CA ASN A 97 5.24 -2.59 -15.69
C ASN A 97 6.21 -2.41 -16.84
N PHE A 98 6.74 -1.21 -16.94
CA PHE A 98 7.76 -0.87 -17.92
C PHE A 98 9.03 -0.46 -17.16
N VAL A 99 10.15 -1.14 -17.46
CA VAL A 99 11.43 -0.91 -16.80
C VAL A 99 12.39 -0.28 -17.82
N THR A 100 12.99 0.83 -17.43
CA THR A 100 13.91 1.58 -18.30
C THR A 100 14.89 2.41 -17.45
N ASP A 101 15.84 3.08 -18.08
CA ASP A 101 16.65 4.10 -17.45
C ASP A 101 15.90 5.44 -17.36
N LEU A 102 16.15 6.20 -16.30
CA LEU A 102 15.48 7.50 -16.10
C LEU A 102 15.72 8.45 -17.28
N LYS A 103 16.90 8.43 -17.89
CA LYS A 103 17.26 9.26 -19.05
C LYS A 103 16.42 8.93 -20.30
N ASP A 104 15.99 7.67 -20.43
CA ASP A 104 15.27 7.18 -21.61
C ASP A 104 13.74 7.24 -21.43
N LEU A 105 13.27 7.40 -20.19
CA LEU A 105 11.85 7.46 -19.86
C LEU A 105 11.06 8.50 -20.69
N PRO A 106 11.53 9.75 -20.90
CA PRO A 106 10.76 10.71 -21.70
C PRO A 106 10.48 10.26 -23.12
N ALA A 107 11.43 9.57 -23.76
CA ALA A 107 11.28 9.06 -25.13
C ALA A 107 10.36 7.84 -25.20
N GLN A 108 10.35 6.98 -24.17
CA GLN A 108 9.65 5.69 -24.18
C GLN A 108 8.27 5.75 -23.50
N LYS A 109 8.03 6.75 -22.64
CA LYS A 109 6.75 6.92 -21.95
C LYS A 109 5.51 7.00 -22.86
N PRO A 110 5.54 7.64 -24.04
CA PRO A 110 4.41 7.64 -24.97
C PRO A 110 3.96 6.24 -25.39
N GLU A 111 4.91 5.30 -25.60
CA GLU A 111 4.61 3.92 -25.95
C GLU A 111 3.92 3.17 -24.81
N ALA A 112 4.41 3.33 -23.56
CA ALA A 112 3.78 2.77 -22.39
C ALA A 112 2.33 3.28 -22.21
N LYS A 113 2.11 4.58 -22.46
CA LYS A 113 0.77 5.18 -22.42
C LYS A 113 -0.12 4.67 -23.55
N ALA A 114 0.41 4.48 -24.74
CA ALA A 114 -0.35 3.93 -25.87
C ALA A 114 -0.78 2.48 -25.59
N LEU A 115 0.11 1.66 -25.04
CA LEU A 115 -0.22 0.29 -24.63
C LEU A 115 -1.31 0.26 -23.54
N LEU A 116 -1.20 1.12 -22.53
CA LEU A 116 -2.23 1.22 -21.50
C LEU A 116 -3.56 1.71 -22.10
N GLY A 117 -3.50 2.67 -23.04
CA GLY A 117 -4.66 3.20 -23.74
C GLY A 117 -5.39 2.16 -24.59
N ALA A 118 -4.67 1.18 -25.12
CA ALA A 118 -5.22 0.09 -25.93
C ALA A 118 -5.88 -1.03 -25.10
N LEU A 119 -5.68 -1.03 -23.77
CA LEU A 119 -6.31 -2.02 -22.90
C LEU A 119 -7.73 -1.61 -22.55
N GLU A 120 -8.68 -2.51 -22.85
CA GLU A 120 -10.08 -2.38 -22.47
C GLU A 120 -10.57 -3.65 -21.81
N PHE A 121 -11.51 -3.50 -20.88
CA PHE A 121 -12.24 -4.63 -20.33
C PHE A 121 -13.50 -4.90 -21.15
N ASP A 122 -13.83 -6.15 -21.35
CA ASP A 122 -15.08 -6.56 -21.99
C ASP A 122 -16.29 -6.05 -21.21
N LYS A 123 -17.41 -5.91 -21.90
CA LYS A 123 -18.69 -5.59 -21.28
C LYS A 123 -19.02 -6.60 -20.16
N GLY A 124 -19.41 -6.10 -18.99
CA GLY A 124 -19.65 -6.88 -17.78
C GLY A 124 -18.40 -7.11 -16.92
N LYS A 125 -17.20 -6.65 -17.38
CA LYS A 125 -15.93 -6.73 -16.65
C LYS A 125 -15.30 -5.35 -16.41
N ARG A 126 -15.93 -4.30 -16.86
CA ARG A 126 -15.47 -2.91 -16.69
C ARG A 126 -15.62 -2.49 -15.23
N TYR A 127 -14.94 -1.44 -14.85
CA TYR A 127 -14.99 -0.91 -13.48
C TYR A 127 -16.42 -0.48 -13.09
N GLU A 128 -17.13 0.18 -14.00
CA GLU A 128 -18.51 0.63 -13.83
C GLU A 128 -19.55 -0.50 -13.79
N ASP A 129 -19.19 -1.72 -14.21
CA ASP A 129 -20.07 -2.89 -14.16
C ASP A 129 -20.16 -3.53 -12.77
N PHE A 130 -19.52 -2.93 -11.76
CA PHE A 130 -19.50 -3.44 -10.38
C PHE A 130 -20.92 -3.56 -9.78
N ASP A 131 -21.20 -4.71 -9.18
CA ASP A 131 -22.46 -5.00 -8.49
C ASP A 131 -22.18 -5.32 -7.02
N ALA A 132 -22.58 -4.40 -6.13
CA ALA A 132 -22.36 -4.53 -4.69
C ALA A 132 -23.08 -5.74 -4.05
N ALA A 133 -24.07 -6.33 -4.72
CA ALA A 133 -24.81 -7.48 -4.20
C ALA A 133 -24.07 -8.81 -4.45
N THR A 134 -23.25 -8.87 -5.49
CA THR A 134 -22.61 -10.12 -5.95
C THR A 134 -21.12 -10.11 -5.98
N ASP A 135 -20.48 -8.92 -6.10
CA ASP A 135 -19.07 -8.81 -6.37
C ASP A 135 -18.23 -8.75 -5.10
N HIS A 136 -17.07 -9.34 -5.17
CA HIS A 136 -16.07 -9.24 -4.11
C HIS A 136 -15.35 -7.89 -4.18
N VAL A 137 -15.29 -7.17 -3.07
CA VAL A 137 -14.53 -5.94 -2.93
C VAL A 137 -13.14 -6.27 -2.38
N ALA A 138 -12.10 -5.72 -2.99
CA ALA A 138 -10.75 -5.83 -2.48
C ALA A 138 -10.64 -5.20 -1.07
N GLU A 139 -9.84 -5.80 -0.20
CA GLU A 139 -9.63 -5.33 1.17
C GLU A 139 -8.73 -4.08 1.24
N TYR A 140 -8.33 -3.54 0.09
CA TYR A 140 -7.39 -2.42 -0.03
C TYR A 140 -7.80 -1.48 -1.17
N GLY A 141 -7.35 -0.23 -1.08
CA GLY A 141 -7.55 0.81 -2.09
C GLY A 141 -6.31 1.05 -2.96
N LEU A 142 -6.32 2.15 -3.68
CA LEU A 142 -5.27 2.52 -4.65
C LEU A 142 -3.92 2.83 -4.00
N ALA A 143 -3.91 3.47 -2.84
CA ALA A 143 -2.67 3.75 -2.11
C ALA A 143 -1.86 2.48 -1.83
N ALA A 144 -2.53 1.40 -1.48
CA ALA A 144 -1.90 0.11 -1.26
C ALA A 144 -1.34 -0.51 -2.54
N LEU A 145 -1.99 -0.29 -3.68
CA LEU A 145 -1.46 -0.71 -4.99
C LEU A 145 -0.16 0.02 -5.32
N VAL A 146 -0.09 1.32 -5.07
CA VAL A 146 1.14 2.11 -5.25
C VAL A 146 2.27 1.55 -4.40
N LEU A 147 2.00 1.22 -3.14
CA LEU A 147 2.99 0.67 -2.21
C LEU A 147 3.39 -0.78 -2.50
N GLY A 148 2.71 -1.47 -3.43
CA GLY A 148 2.97 -2.88 -3.72
C GLY A 148 2.62 -3.82 -2.56
N VAL A 149 1.81 -3.38 -1.60
CA VAL A 149 1.41 -4.18 -0.46
C VAL A 149 0.32 -5.13 -0.94
N GLY A 150 0.70 -6.37 -1.24
CA GLY A 150 -0.23 -7.41 -1.67
C GLY A 150 -1.24 -7.73 -0.57
N ALA A 151 -2.44 -8.16 -0.99
CA ALA A 151 -3.59 -8.52 -0.15
C ALA A 151 -3.25 -9.35 1.12
N LYS A 152 -2.24 -10.21 1.04
CA LYS A 152 -1.81 -11.05 2.18
C LYS A 152 -1.24 -10.29 3.37
N LYS A 153 -0.56 -9.14 3.15
CA LYS A 153 0.01 -8.34 4.25
C LYS A 153 -1.01 -7.34 4.81
N LEU A 154 -1.85 -6.77 3.94
CA LEU A 154 -2.90 -5.85 4.36
C LEU A 154 -4.06 -6.56 5.02
N GLY A 155 -4.46 -7.74 4.53
CA GLY A 155 -5.51 -8.54 5.15
C GLY A 155 -5.23 -8.83 6.63
N LEU A 156 -3.98 -9.17 6.98
CA LEU A 156 -3.61 -9.40 8.38
C LEU A 156 -3.66 -8.11 9.21
N LEU A 157 -3.16 -6.98 8.68
CA LEU A 157 -3.22 -5.68 9.35
C LEU A 157 -4.65 -5.16 9.43
N ALA A 158 -5.44 -5.26 8.35
CA ALA A 158 -6.84 -4.85 8.33
C ALA A 158 -7.68 -5.68 9.32
N VAL A 159 -7.45 -6.98 9.43
CA VAL A 159 -8.11 -7.84 10.43
C VAL A 159 -7.71 -7.43 11.85
N VAL A 160 -6.43 -7.12 12.09
CA VAL A 160 -5.96 -6.64 13.40
C VAL A 160 -6.58 -5.27 13.72
N PHE A 161 -6.59 -4.32 12.77
CA PHE A 161 -7.21 -3.01 12.98
C PHE A 161 -8.73 -3.10 13.15
N ALA A 162 -9.43 -3.92 12.36
CA ALA A 162 -10.86 -4.15 12.51
C ALA A 162 -11.20 -4.81 13.85
N PHE A 163 -10.37 -5.76 14.30
CA PHE A 163 -10.50 -6.39 15.60
C PHE A 163 -10.29 -5.38 16.72
N VAL A 164 -9.20 -4.59 16.68
CA VAL A 164 -8.92 -3.55 17.67
C VAL A 164 -10.02 -2.49 17.68
N ALA A 165 -10.49 -2.02 16.52
CA ALA A 165 -11.56 -1.04 16.42
C ALA A 165 -12.91 -1.60 16.97
N LYS A 166 -13.25 -2.84 16.62
CA LYS A 166 -14.47 -3.51 17.08
C LYS A 166 -14.47 -3.75 18.58
N PHE A 167 -13.31 -4.05 19.16
CA PHE A 167 -13.15 -4.36 20.58
C PHE A 167 -12.57 -3.20 21.40
N ALA A 168 -12.28 -2.06 20.79
CA ALA A 168 -11.66 -0.91 21.46
C ALA A 168 -12.44 -0.47 22.71
N LYS A 169 -13.78 -0.47 22.66
CA LYS A 169 -14.61 -0.16 23.83
C LYS A 169 -14.47 -1.19 24.95
N ILE A 170 -14.37 -2.48 24.59
CA ILE A 170 -14.23 -3.58 25.56
C ILE A 170 -12.82 -3.56 26.15
N ILE A 171 -11.80 -3.32 25.33
CA ILE A 171 -10.41 -3.20 25.77
C ILE A 171 -10.26 -2.00 26.73
N LEU A 172 -10.84 -0.84 26.39
CA LEU A 172 -10.84 0.35 27.23
C LEU A 172 -11.57 0.10 28.58
N LEU A 173 -12.70 -0.58 28.56
CA LEU A 173 -13.43 -0.95 29.78
C LEU A 173 -12.66 -1.96 30.63
N ALA A 174 -12.00 -2.93 30.00
CA ALA A 174 -11.15 -3.90 30.71
C ALA A 174 -9.95 -3.21 31.36
N VAL A 175 -9.27 -2.33 30.63
CA VAL A 175 -8.11 -1.56 31.17
C VAL A 175 -8.56 -0.64 32.31
N ALA A 176 -9.72 0.06 32.17
CA ALA A 176 -10.27 0.90 33.21
C ALA A 176 -10.72 0.08 34.43
N GLY A 177 -11.38 -1.06 34.24
CA GLY A 177 -11.81 -1.96 35.28
C GLY A 177 -10.65 -2.61 36.05
N PHE A 178 -9.63 -3.10 35.33
CA PHE A 178 -8.41 -3.66 35.94
C PHE A 178 -7.60 -2.59 36.67
N GLY A 179 -7.46 -1.40 36.09
CA GLY A 179 -6.80 -0.28 36.73
C GLY A 179 -7.47 0.14 38.04
N ALA A 180 -8.81 0.19 38.05
CA ALA A 180 -9.58 0.49 39.28
C ALA A 180 -9.47 -0.62 40.34
N ALA A 181 -9.45 -1.90 39.94
CA ALA A 181 -9.27 -3.03 40.83
C ALA A 181 -7.87 -3.04 41.48
N ILE A 182 -6.84 -2.79 40.68
CA ILE A 182 -5.44 -2.68 41.17
C ILE A 182 -5.31 -1.50 42.13
N ALA A 183 -5.84 -0.32 41.79
CA ALA A 183 -5.80 0.85 42.66
C ALA A 183 -6.54 0.62 44.00
N LYS A 184 -7.66 -0.12 43.96
CA LYS A 184 -8.43 -0.49 45.17
C LYS A 184 -7.67 -1.51 46.04
N PHE A 185 -6.94 -2.44 45.41
CA PHE A 185 -6.11 -3.42 46.09
C PHE A 185 -4.93 -2.75 46.83
N PHE A 186 -4.23 -1.83 46.19
CA PHE A 186 -3.14 -1.07 46.82
C PHE A 186 -3.61 -0.07 47.88
N LYS A 187 -4.83 0.48 47.77
CA LYS A 187 -5.39 1.34 48.84
C LYS A 187 -5.82 0.56 50.08
N ARG A 188 -6.28 -0.70 49.95
CA ARG A 188 -6.63 -1.55 51.08
C ARG A 188 -5.42 -1.97 51.91
N GLY A 189 -4.25 -2.21 51.29
CA GLY A 189 -3.04 -2.56 51.96
C GLY A 189 -2.40 -1.44 52.83
N LYS A 190 -2.88 -0.19 52.69
CA LYS A 190 -2.41 0.96 53.48
C LYS A 190 -3.27 1.28 54.71
N ALA A 191 -4.38 0.59 54.90
CA ALA A 191 -5.34 0.88 55.98
C ALA A 191 -5.18 -0.02 57.22
N GLU A 192 -4.29 -1.02 57.21
CA GLU A 192 -3.97 -1.88 58.36
C GLU A 192 -2.50 -1.67 58.76
N GLY A 193 -2.23 -0.52 59.39
CA GLY A 193 -1.03 -0.32 60.19
C GLY A 193 -1.38 -0.64 61.65
N PRO A 194 -0.51 -1.33 62.41
CA PRO A 194 -0.84 -1.76 63.77
C PRO A 194 -1.01 -0.55 64.69
N ALA A 195 -2.14 -0.52 65.36
CA ALA A 195 -2.33 0.34 66.55
C ALA A 195 -1.46 -0.23 67.67
N ALA A 196 -0.54 0.60 68.16
CA ALA A 196 0.26 0.32 69.36
C ALA A 196 -0.62 0.49 70.63
#